data_46b256d8ef222d74744b3b89c3d832f5
#
_entry.id   46b256d8ef222d74744b3b89c3d832f5
#
_cell.length_a   1.000
_cell.length_b   1.000
_cell.length_c   1.000
_cell.angle_alpha   90.00
_cell.angle_beta   90.00
_cell.angle_gamma   90.00
#
_symmetry.space_group_name_H-M   'P 1'
#
loop_
_entity.id
_entity.type
_entity.pdbx_description
1 polymer ?
#
loop_
_entity_poly.entity_id
_entity_poly.type
_entity_poly.pdbx_seq_one_letter_code
_entity_poly.pdbx_strand_id
1 'polypeptide(L)'
;MRVMLKFELGLAATNAAVRDGTMAEINELLESTTKPEAAYFGTENGRRTGYLVFDMVDSAQIPVIAEPLFQRTEATVEFIPVMNADDLKRGLARAAQG
;
A
#
# COMPACT_ATOMS: atom_id res chain seq x y z
N MET A 1 -5.25 11.30 -6.13
CA MET A 1 -6.23 10.72 -5.19
C MET A 1 -5.49 10.01 -4.07
N ARG A 2 -5.85 10.33 -2.84
CA ARG A 2 -5.24 9.67 -1.68
C ARG A 2 -5.72 8.24 -1.57
N VAL A 3 -4.79 7.31 -1.43
CA VAL A 3 -5.06 5.87 -1.39
C VAL A 3 -4.26 5.25 -0.24
N MET A 4 -4.90 4.33 0.47
CA MET A 4 -4.18 3.45 1.38
C MET A 4 -3.91 2.13 0.67
N LEU A 5 -2.63 1.82 0.50
CA LEU A 5 -2.19 0.53 0.02
C LEU A 5 -2.02 -0.38 1.24
N LYS A 6 -2.78 -1.46 1.27
CA LYS A 6 -2.62 -2.50 2.28
C LYS A 6 -2.13 -3.77 1.60
N PHE A 7 -1.08 -4.35 2.13
CA PHE A 7 -0.57 -5.61 1.59
C PHE A 7 -0.19 -6.57 2.71
N GLU A 8 -0.72 -7.79 2.60
CA GLU A 8 -0.35 -8.91 3.47
C GLU A 8 0.59 -9.80 2.67
N LEU A 9 1.78 -10.02 3.19
CA LEU A 9 2.83 -10.74 2.48
C LEU A 9 2.74 -12.25 2.75
N GLY A 10 3.05 -13.05 1.76
CA GLY A 10 3.15 -14.50 1.92
C GLY A 10 4.26 -14.85 2.91
N LEU A 11 3.94 -15.66 3.92
CA LEU A 11 4.88 -15.94 5.01
C LEU A 11 6.12 -16.68 4.50
N ALA A 12 5.93 -17.74 3.74
CA ALA A 12 7.05 -18.53 3.21
C ALA A 12 7.94 -17.71 2.27
N ALA A 13 7.33 -16.96 1.34
CA ALA A 13 8.06 -16.14 0.39
C ALA A 13 8.88 -15.05 1.08
N THR A 14 8.32 -14.41 2.11
CA THR A 14 9.03 -13.34 2.82
C THR A 14 10.00 -13.84 3.86
N ASN A 15 9.83 -15.05 4.39
CA ASN A 15 10.85 -15.67 5.23
C ASN A 15 12.18 -15.76 4.46
N ALA A 16 12.12 -16.22 3.21
CA ALA A 16 13.30 -16.28 2.35
C ALA A 16 13.85 -14.89 2.06
N ALA A 17 12.98 -13.94 1.71
CA ALA A 17 13.38 -12.58 1.37
C ALA A 17 14.05 -11.84 2.54
N VAL A 18 13.59 -12.07 3.76
CA VAL A 18 14.21 -11.50 4.96
C VAL A 18 15.60 -12.09 5.18
N ARG A 19 15.75 -13.40 4.98
CA ARG A 19 17.04 -14.08 5.17
C ARG A 19 18.10 -13.65 4.17
N ASP A 20 17.71 -13.46 2.90
CA ASP A 20 18.67 -13.13 1.83
C ASP A 20 18.82 -11.62 1.57
N GLY A 21 18.07 -10.78 2.29
CA GLY A 21 18.16 -9.33 2.18
C GLY A 21 17.33 -8.71 1.07
N THR A 22 16.62 -9.50 0.25
CA THR A 22 15.81 -8.95 -0.86
C THR A 22 14.58 -8.18 -0.38
N MET A 23 14.18 -8.36 0.88
CA MET A 23 13.07 -7.60 1.46
C MET A 23 13.36 -6.09 1.47
N ALA A 24 14.61 -5.70 1.70
CA ALA A 24 15.03 -4.31 1.66
C ALA A 24 14.83 -3.70 0.26
N GLU A 25 15.10 -4.45 -0.80
CA GLU A 25 14.89 -4.01 -2.18
C GLU A 25 13.41 -3.78 -2.48
N ILE A 26 12.55 -4.66 -1.98
CA ILE A 26 11.10 -4.53 -2.15
C ILE A 26 10.60 -3.27 -1.45
N ASN A 27 11.04 -3.02 -0.23
CA ASN A 27 10.67 -1.82 0.52
C ASN A 27 11.15 -0.54 -0.17
N GLU A 28 12.36 -0.53 -0.71
CA GLU A 28 12.87 0.61 -1.47
C GLU A 28 12.05 0.88 -2.73
N LEU A 29 11.66 -0.17 -3.43
CA LEU A 29 10.83 -0.05 -4.62
C LEU A 29 9.46 0.54 -4.27
N LEU A 30 8.83 0.07 -3.21
CA LEU A 30 7.56 0.60 -2.73
C LEU A 30 7.67 2.08 -2.35
N GLU A 31 8.71 2.44 -1.62
CA GLU A 31 8.93 3.82 -1.19
C GLU A 31 9.14 4.74 -2.39
N SER A 32 9.96 4.33 -3.35
CA SER A 32 10.24 5.14 -4.53
C SER A 32 9.05 5.29 -5.47
N THR A 33 8.20 4.27 -5.59
CA THR A 33 7.03 4.30 -6.47
C THR A 33 5.83 4.99 -5.86
N THR A 34 5.66 4.92 -4.53
CA THR A 34 4.50 5.50 -3.85
C THR A 34 4.78 6.86 -3.22
N LYS A 35 6.01 7.11 -2.76
CA LYS A 35 6.40 8.30 -2.00
C LYS A 35 5.37 8.58 -0.90
N PRO A 36 5.20 7.66 0.06
CA PRO A 36 4.08 7.71 0.98
C PRO A 36 4.15 8.87 1.95
N GLU A 37 3.00 9.46 2.26
CA GLU A 37 2.87 10.43 3.34
C GLU A 37 2.88 9.77 4.71
N ALA A 38 2.53 8.49 4.78
CA ALA A 38 2.54 7.69 6.00
C ALA A 38 2.80 6.23 5.65
N ALA A 39 3.59 5.55 6.47
CA ALA A 39 3.92 4.14 6.29
C ALA A 39 3.96 3.46 7.65
N TYR A 40 3.22 2.37 7.78
CA TYR A 40 3.18 1.56 8.99
C TYR A 40 3.27 0.10 8.63
N PHE A 41 3.89 -0.68 9.50
CA PHE A 41 4.09 -2.11 9.29
C PHE A 41 3.70 -2.85 10.56
N GLY A 42 3.09 -4.01 10.37
CA GLY A 42 2.64 -4.82 11.49
C GLY A 42 2.31 -6.23 11.05
N THR A 43 1.39 -6.85 11.73
CA THR A 43 0.93 -8.19 11.40
C THR A 43 -0.59 -8.24 11.35
N GLU A 44 -1.12 -8.91 10.34
CA GLU A 44 -2.53 -9.28 10.24
C GLU A 44 -2.63 -10.71 9.74
N ASN A 45 -3.54 -11.48 10.31
CA ASN A 45 -3.73 -12.88 9.94
C ASN A 45 -2.43 -13.69 10.04
N GLY A 46 -1.56 -13.34 10.99
CA GLY A 46 -0.29 -14.02 11.20
C GLY A 46 0.76 -13.75 10.12
N ARG A 47 0.57 -12.72 9.29
CA ARG A 47 1.47 -12.37 8.17
C ARG A 47 2.02 -10.97 8.33
N ARG A 48 3.21 -10.76 7.76
CA ARG A 48 3.80 -9.43 7.65
C ARG A 48 2.87 -8.56 6.83
N THR A 49 2.49 -7.40 7.34
CA THR A 49 1.51 -6.52 6.71
C THR A 49 2.03 -5.09 6.67
N GLY A 50 1.80 -4.41 5.57
CA GLY A 50 2.17 -3.01 5.41
C GLY A 50 0.98 -2.16 5.05
N TYR A 51 1.04 -0.89 5.48
CA TYR A 51 0.02 0.13 5.23
C TYR A 51 0.74 1.39 4.77
N LEU A 52 0.54 1.76 3.51
CA LEU A 52 1.13 2.97 2.95
C LEU A 52 0.01 3.90 2.50
N VAL A 53 0.07 5.16 2.91
CA VAL A 53 -0.87 6.17 2.43
C VAL A 53 -0.11 7.08 1.47
N PHE A 54 -0.59 7.20 0.25
CA PHE A 54 0.09 7.96 -0.79
C PHE A 54 -0.89 8.60 -1.76
N ASP A 55 -0.39 9.56 -2.54
CA ASP A 55 -1.18 10.16 -3.61
C ASP A 55 -0.99 9.36 -4.89
N MET A 56 -2.04 8.65 -5.29
CA MET A 56 -2.02 7.90 -6.55
C MET A 56 -2.40 8.84 -7.69
N VAL A 57 -1.44 9.14 -8.53
CA VAL A 57 -1.60 10.09 -9.63
C VAL A 57 -2.44 9.50 -10.76
N ASP A 58 -2.25 8.22 -11.02
CA ASP A 58 -2.86 7.53 -12.16
C ASP A 58 -3.16 6.08 -11.76
N SER A 59 -4.34 5.59 -12.17
CA SER A 59 -4.72 4.20 -11.90
C SER A 59 -3.77 3.19 -12.56
N ALA A 60 -3.05 3.58 -13.59
CA ALA A 60 -2.03 2.74 -14.21
C ALA A 60 -0.85 2.42 -13.27
N GLN A 61 -0.73 3.13 -12.15
CA GLN A 61 0.24 2.79 -11.10
C GLN A 61 -0.09 1.50 -10.36
N ILE A 62 -1.36 1.06 -10.39
CA ILE A 62 -1.78 -0.15 -9.67
C ILE A 62 -0.93 -1.36 -10.03
N PRO A 63 -0.82 -1.77 -11.30
CA PRO A 63 0.02 -2.93 -11.60
C PRO A 63 1.52 -2.67 -11.39
N VAL A 64 1.99 -1.45 -11.56
CA VAL A 64 3.39 -1.10 -11.29
C VAL A 64 3.75 -1.40 -9.83
N ILE A 65 2.83 -1.11 -8.92
CA ILE A 65 3.02 -1.32 -7.48
C ILE A 65 2.67 -2.76 -7.08
N ALA A 66 1.54 -3.28 -7.57
CA ALA A 66 1.00 -4.56 -7.13
C ALA A 66 1.76 -5.77 -7.67
N GLU A 67 2.16 -5.74 -8.96
CA GLU A 67 2.77 -6.92 -9.57
C GLU A 67 4.07 -7.38 -8.90
N PRO A 68 5.00 -6.51 -8.55
CA PRO A 68 6.18 -6.95 -7.78
C PRO A 68 5.81 -7.59 -6.44
N LEU A 69 4.76 -7.09 -5.78
CA LEU A 69 4.29 -7.67 -4.52
C LEU A 69 3.69 -9.05 -4.75
N PHE A 70 2.84 -9.20 -5.76
CA PHE A 70 2.25 -10.50 -6.11
C PHE A 70 3.31 -11.53 -6.43
N GLN A 71 4.25 -11.18 -7.29
CA GLN A 71 5.18 -12.15 -7.83
C GLN A 71 6.36 -12.45 -6.91
N ARG A 72 6.83 -11.45 -6.18
CA ARG A 72 8.02 -11.61 -5.31
C ARG A 72 7.67 -12.02 -3.89
N THR A 73 6.46 -11.70 -3.41
CA THR A 73 6.08 -11.92 -2.01
C THR A 73 4.80 -12.72 -1.83
N GLU A 74 4.14 -13.09 -2.93
CA GLU A 74 2.84 -13.78 -2.90
C GLU A 74 1.82 -13.03 -2.03
N ALA A 75 1.83 -11.71 -2.13
CA ALA A 75 0.99 -10.84 -1.32
C ALA A 75 -0.46 -10.82 -1.78
N THR A 76 -1.36 -10.56 -0.84
CA THR A 76 -2.67 -10.00 -1.14
C THR A 76 -2.53 -8.48 -1.08
N VAL A 77 -3.14 -7.78 -2.02
CA VAL A 77 -2.94 -6.32 -2.17
C VAL A 77 -4.30 -5.64 -2.31
N GLU A 78 -4.50 -4.58 -1.55
CA GLU A 78 -5.71 -3.77 -1.64
C GLU A 78 -5.32 -2.29 -1.80
N PHE A 79 -6.01 -1.61 -2.73
CA PHE A 79 -5.90 -0.16 -2.89
C PHE A 79 -7.21 0.45 -2.43
N ILE A 80 -7.19 1.16 -1.34
CA ILE A 80 -8.40 1.68 -0.68
C ILE A 80 -8.41 3.20 -0.78
N PRO A 81 -9.36 3.80 -1.52
CA PRO A 81 -9.50 5.25 -1.50
C PRO A 81 -9.79 5.72 -0.08
N VAL A 82 -9.04 6.72 0.37
CA VAL A 82 -9.21 7.28 1.70
C VAL A 82 -9.26 8.81 1.62
N MET A 83 -9.83 9.42 2.65
CA MET A 83 -9.94 10.86 2.78
C MET A 83 -9.19 11.30 4.03
N ASN A 84 -8.55 12.47 3.98
CA ASN A 84 -8.16 13.14 5.21
C ASN A 84 -9.36 13.95 5.74
N ALA A 85 -9.18 14.63 6.87
CA ALA A 85 -10.26 15.38 7.50
C ALA A 85 -10.79 16.51 6.59
N ASP A 86 -9.91 17.17 5.83
CA ASP A 86 -10.32 18.23 4.92
C ASP A 86 -11.10 17.69 3.72
N ASP A 87 -10.69 16.57 3.16
CA ASP A 87 -11.40 15.90 2.08
C ASP A 87 -12.82 15.52 2.54
N LEU A 88 -12.94 14.95 3.73
CA LEU A 88 -14.22 14.57 4.30
C LEU A 88 -15.13 15.77 4.45
N LYS A 89 -14.59 16.88 4.95
CA LYS A 89 -15.33 18.12 5.14
C LYS A 89 -15.89 18.64 3.82
N ARG A 90 -15.06 18.67 2.77
CA ARG A 90 -15.49 19.09 1.44
C ARG A 90 -16.55 18.15 0.86
N GLY A 91 -16.36 16.85 1.06
CA GLY A 91 -17.32 15.85 0.58
C GLY A 91 -18.68 15.96 1.26
N LEU A 92 -18.69 16.17 2.56
CA LEU A 92 -19.94 16.36 3.31
C LEU A 92 -20.65 17.63 2.89
N ALA A 93 -19.94 18.72 2.61
CA ALA A 93 -20.51 19.95 2.11
C ALA A 93 -21.18 19.74 0.73
N ARG A 94 -20.54 19.00 -0.17
CA ARG A 94 -21.11 18.64 -1.47
C ARG A 94 -22.34 17.76 -1.33
N ALA A 95 -22.29 16.79 -0.45
CA ALA A 95 -23.41 15.88 -0.20
C ALA A 95 -24.64 16.62 0.32
N ALA A 96 -24.44 17.64 1.16
CA ALA A 96 -25.52 18.47 1.68
C ALA A 96 -26.21 19.33 0.61
N GLN A 97 -25.50 19.67 -0.46
CA GLN A 97 -26.03 20.46 -1.57
C GLN A 97 -26.76 19.61 -2.61
N GLY A 98 -26.45 18.36 -2.65
CA GLY A 98 -26.90 17.50 -3.70
C GLY A 98 -27.94 16.55 -3.43
#